data_afe0462e3db1719983fccaf012e4aea3
#
_entry.id   afe0462e3db1719983fccaf012e4aea3
#
_cell.length_a   1.000
_cell.length_b   1.000
_cell.length_c   1.000
_cell.angle_alpha   90.00
_cell.angle_beta   90.00
_cell.angle_gamma   90.00
#
_symmetry.space_group_name_H-M   'P 1'
#
loop_
_entity.id
_entity.type
_entity.pdbx_description
1 polymer ?
#
loop_
_entity_poly.entity_id
_entity_poly.type
_entity_poly.pdbx_seq_one_letter_code
_entity_poly.pdbx_strand_id
1 'polypeptide(L)'
;MAVKKSPKKAAARAKAAPVARKAPAIQKKYTKTEILNEIASNTDISKKDVAAVIEELTVLIERHVKKRAVGEFTLPGLLKIKSVVRPARPARKNVPNPFKPGELMDIPKKPATTRVKVLPLKKLKDFAV
;
A
#
# COMPACT_ATOMS: atom_id res chain seq x y z
N MET A 1 24.91 -31.65 44.21
CA MET A 1 25.04 -31.63 42.73
C MET A 1 24.63 -30.27 42.24
N ALA A 2 25.58 -29.49 41.76
CA ALA A 2 25.30 -28.15 41.24
C ALA A 2 24.97 -28.24 39.76
N VAL A 3 23.73 -27.89 39.37
CA VAL A 3 23.35 -27.77 37.99
C VAL A 3 23.79 -26.39 37.50
N LYS A 4 24.85 -26.37 36.68
CA LYS A 4 25.28 -25.15 35.99
C LYS A 4 24.23 -24.76 34.95
N LYS A 5 23.41 -23.76 35.26
CA LYS A 5 22.62 -23.06 34.32
C LYS A 5 23.52 -22.17 33.46
N SER A 6 23.77 -22.56 32.23
CA SER A 6 24.43 -21.70 31.25
C SER A 6 23.55 -20.46 30.95
N PRO A 7 24.11 -19.26 31.03
CA PRO A 7 23.35 -18.10 30.62
C PRO A 7 23.20 -18.14 29.09
N LYS A 8 21.99 -18.26 28.63
CA LYS A 8 21.61 -18.11 27.22
C LYS A 8 21.94 -16.67 26.83
N LYS A 9 23.10 -16.48 26.20
CA LYS A 9 23.54 -15.23 25.66
C LYS A 9 22.53 -14.81 24.59
N ALA A 10 21.60 -13.94 24.94
CA ALA A 10 20.75 -13.27 23.97
C ALA A 10 21.69 -12.43 23.09
N ALA A 11 21.92 -12.89 21.87
CA ALA A 11 22.62 -12.11 20.89
C ALA A 11 21.76 -10.88 20.60
N ALA A 12 22.16 -9.75 21.15
CA ALA A 12 21.63 -8.48 20.76
C ALA A 12 21.87 -8.32 19.25
N ARG A 13 20.84 -8.49 18.47
CA ARG A 13 20.86 -8.17 17.05
C ARG A 13 21.11 -6.69 16.96
N ALA A 14 22.35 -6.32 16.70
CA ALA A 14 22.69 -4.96 16.38
C ALA A 14 21.80 -4.52 15.21
N LYS A 15 20.91 -3.59 15.43
CA LYS A 15 20.17 -2.93 14.35
C LYS A 15 21.20 -2.26 13.49
N ALA A 16 21.52 -2.87 12.34
CA ALA A 16 22.33 -2.21 11.35
C ALA A 16 21.64 -0.90 10.98
N ALA A 17 22.32 0.22 11.22
CA ALA A 17 21.86 1.53 10.78
C ALA A 17 21.56 1.45 9.27
N PRO A 18 20.47 2.04 8.78
CA PRO A 18 20.19 2.04 7.35
C PRO A 18 21.33 2.75 6.63
N VAL A 19 22.17 1.98 5.98
CA VAL A 19 23.21 2.52 5.12
C VAL A 19 22.49 3.15 3.93
N ALA A 20 22.68 4.47 3.75
CA ALA A 20 22.18 5.15 2.56
C ALA A 20 22.90 4.56 1.33
N ARG A 21 22.25 3.61 0.68
CA ARG A 21 22.77 2.98 -0.54
C ARG A 21 22.52 3.93 -1.71
N LYS A 22 23.58 4.27 -2.43
CA LYS A 22 23.46 4.93 -3.72
C LYS A 22 22.92 3.90 -4.72
N ALA A 23 21.61 3.89 -4.89
CA ALA A 23 20.96 3.04 -5.87
C ALA A 23 20.90 3.78 -7.22
N PRO A 24 21.42 3.22 -8.31
CA PRO A 24 21.30 3.82 -9.63
C PRO A 24 19.82 3.85 -10.07
N ALA A 25 19.46 4.82 -10.91
CA ALA A 25 18.13 4.92 -11.44
C ALA A 25 17.76 3.69 -12.30
N ILE A 26 16.58 3.13 -12.06
CA ILE A 26 16.09 1.97 -12.79
C ILE A 26 15.46 2.44 -14.10
N GLN A 27 15.99 1.96 -15.24
CA GLN A 27 15.54 2.34 -16.57
C GLN A 27 14.36 1.51 -17.09
N LYS A 28 14.07 0.40 -16.45
CA LYS A 28 13.00 -0.52 -16.86
C LYS A 28 12.02 -0.76 -15.73
N LYS A 29 10.76 -0.92 -16.08
CA LYS A 29 9.75 -1.33 -15.10
C LYS A 29 10.05 -2.77 -14.63
N TYR A 30 10.23 -2.94 -13.34
CA TYR A 30 10.45 -4.26 -12.76
C TYR A 30 9.17 -5.08 -12.71
N THR A 31 9.31 -6.36 -12.99
CA THR A 31 8.28 -7.37 -12.73
C THR A 31 8.28 -7.75 -11.26
N LYS A 32 7.20 -8.41 -10.81
CA LYS A 32 7.12 -8.90 -9.42
C LYS A 32 8.36 -9.70 -9.00
N THR A 33 8.84 -10.56 -9.88
CA THR A 33 10.01 -11.41 -9.64
C THR A 33 11.30 -10.61 -9.49
N GLU A 34 11.50 -9.60 -10.32
CA GLU A 34 12.67 -8.72 -10.25
C GLU A 34 12.67 -7.88 -8.98
N ILE A 35 11.51 -7.37 -8.56
CA ILE A 35 11.36 -6.65 -7.28
C ILE A 35 11.75 -7.56 -6.11
N LEU A 36 11.27 -8.80 -6.08
CA LEU A 36 11.60 -9.76 -5.03
C LEU A 36 13.09 -10.09 -5.00
N ASN A 37 13.70 -10.27 -6.16
CA ASN A 37 15.14 -10.57 -6.29
C ASN A 37 15.98 -9.38 -5.79
N GLU A 38 15.64 -8.16 -6.20
CA GLU A 38 16.36 -6.95 -5.80
C GLU A 38 16.30 -6.73 -4.28
N ILE A 39 15.12 -6.89 -3.70
CA ILE A 39 14.93 -6.77 -2.25
C ILE A 39 15.71 -7.88 -1.53
N ALA A 40 15.64 -9.11 -2.00
CA ALA A 40 16.36 -10.24 -1.41
C ALA A 40 17.88 -10.01 -1.43
N SER A 41 18.41 -9.53 -2.54
CA SER A 41 19.85 -9.22 -2.68
C SER A 41 20.30 -8.10 -1.76
N ASN A 42 19.48 -7.07 -1.58
CA ASN A 42 19.83 -5.89 -0.78
C ASN A 42 19.65 -6.12 0.73
N THR A 43 18.82 -7.06 1.14
CA THR A 43 18.50 -7.33 2.54
C THR A 43 19.10 -8.62 3.08
N ASP A 44 19.78 -9.40 2.25
CA ASP A 44 20.31 -10.73 2.58
C ASP A 44 19.25 -11.71 3.13
N ILE A 45 18.02 -11.55 2.65
CA ILE A 45 16.87 -12.40 2.98
C ILE A 45 16.53 -13.27 1.77
N SER A 46 16.03 -14.47 2.00
CA SER A 46 15.64 -15.33 0.89
C SER A 46 14.47 -14.74 0.10
N LYS A 47 14.44 -14.97 -1.20
CA LYS A 47 13.34 -14.54 -2.07
C LYS A 47 11.96 -15.01 -1.57
N LYS A 48 11.92 -16.21 -1.00
CA LYS A 48 10.70 -16.80 -0.44
C LYS A 48 10.19 -16.00 0.77
N ASP A 49 11.10 -15.59 1.65
CA ASP A 49 10.76 -14.80 2.83
C ASP A 49 10.32 -13.38 2.44
N VAL A 50 10.97 -12.78 1.44
CA VAL A 50 10.55 -11.48 0.88
C VAL A 50 9.13 -11.58 0.30
N ALA A 51 8.81 -12.64 -0.43
CA ALA A 51 7.46 -12.85 -0.95
C ALA A 51 6.44 -12.98 0.19
N ALA A 52 6.75 -13.71 1.24
CA ALA A 52 5.89 -13.85 2.41
C ALA A 52 5.64 -12.51 3.12
N VAL A 53 6.66 -11.67 3.25
CA VAL A 53 6.53 -10.32 3.83
C VAL A 53 5.60 -9.44 2.99
N ILE A 54 5.72 -9.47 1.68
CA ILE A 54 4.87 -8.69 0.78
C ILE A 54 3.41 -9.18 0.83
N GLU A 55 3.20 -10.48 0.88
CA GLU A 55 1.87 -11.05 1.04
C GLU A 55 1.22 -10.64 2.36
N GLU A 56 1.96 -10.70 3.47
CA GLU A 56 1.47 -10.25 4.77
C GLU A 56 1.15 -8.75 4.78
N LEU A 57 1.98 -7.94 4.13
CA LEU A 57 1.69 -6.51 3.94
C LEU A 57 0.38 -6.30 3.17
N THR A 58 0.14 -7.09 2.13
CA THR A 58 -1.10 -7.03 1.34
C THR A 58 -2.32 -7.37 2.21
N VAL A 59 -2.22 -8.39 3.04
CA VAL A 59 -3.27 -8.77 4.00
C VAL A 59 -3.55 -7.66 5.01
N LEU A 60 -2.50 -7.02 5.53
CA LEU A 60 -2.64 -5.88 6.44
C LEU A 60 -3.37 -4.71 5.77
N ILE A 61 -3.04 -4.39 4.54
CA ILE A 61 -3.71 -3.34 3.76
C ILE A 61 -5.19 -3.70 3.56
N GLU A 62 -5.49 -4.94 3.19
CA GLU A 62 -6.86 -5.42 3.03
C GLU A 62 -7.67 -5.26 4.33
N ARG A 63 -7.10 -5.65 5.46
CA ARG A 63 -7.75 -5.53 6.76
C ARG A 63 -8.05 -4.09 7.17
N HIS A 64 -7.25 -3.13 6.73
CA HIS A 64 -7.48 -1.70 7.00
C HIS A 64 -8.50 -1.06 6.05
N VAL A 65 -8.56 -1.54 4.82
CA VAL A 65 -9.40 -0.95 3.76
C VAL A 65 -10.78 -1.61 3.66
N LYS A 66 -10.95 -2.81 4.22
CA LYS A 66 -12.19 -3.56 4.19
C LYS A 66 -13.37 -2.77 4.77
N LYS A 67 -14.58 -3.08 4.32
CA LYS A 67 -15.82 -2.52 4.89
C LYS A 67 -15.84 -2.67 6.41
N ARG A 68 -16.26 -1.63 7.12
CA ARG A 68 -16.27 -1.53 8.58
C ARG A 68 -14.90 -1.52 9.26
N ALA A 69 -13.83 -1.43 8.49
CA ALA A 69 -12.50 -1.19 9.03
C ALA A 69 -12.22 0.31 9.17
N VAL A 70 -11.03 0.66 9.64
CA VAL A 70 -10.60 2.06 9.82
C VAL A 70 -10.68 2.86 8.51
N GLY A 71 -10.52 2.20 7.37
CA GLY A 71 -10.57 2.85 6.06
C GLY A 71 -9.34 3.65 5.69
N GLU A 72 -8.28 3.50 6.44
CA GLU A 72 -7.03 4.23 6.23
C GLU A 72 -5.83 3.36 6.61
N PHE A 73 -4.85 3.31 5.73
CA PHE A 73 -3.58 2.66 5.96
C PHE A 73 -2.44 3.59 5.52
N THR A 74 -1.49 3.81 6.40
CA THR A 74 -0.31 4.62 6.10
C THR A 74 0.92 3.75 6.05
N LEU A 75 1.58 3.68 4.88
CA LEU A 75 2.91 3.11 4.77
C LEU A 75 3.92 4.21 5.11
N PRO A 76 4.68 4.07 6.21
CA PRO A 76 5.53 5.14 6.70
C PRO A 76 6.48 5.71 5.64
N GLY A 77 6.40 7.02 5.44
CA GLY A 77 7.25 7.77 4.54
C GLY A 77 6.96 7.63 3.05
N LEU A 78 6.10 6.72 2.62
CA LEU A 78 5.86 6.46 1.20
C LEU A 78 4.48 6.89 0.73
N LEU A 79 3.44 6.26 1.23
CA LEU A 79 2.08 6.50 0.76
C LEU A 79 1.03 6.31 1.85
N LYS A 80 -0.13 6.85 1.59
CA LYS A 80 -1.31 6.72 2.43
C LYS A 80 -2.46 6.21 1.57
N ILE A 81 -3.09 5.14 1.99
CA ILE A 81 -4.25 4.55 1.32
C ILE A 81 -5.49 4.91 2.13
N LYS A 82 -6.48 5.48 1.47
CA LYS A 82 -7.78 5.82 2.06
C LYS A 82 -8.90 5.14 1.29
N SER A 83 -9.85 4.57 2.01
CA SER A 83 -11.12 4.17 1.42
C SER A 83 -12.15 5.27 1.62
N VAL A 84 -12.75 5.73 0.53
CA VAL A 84 -13.78 6.76 0.55
C VAL A 84 -15.09 6.13 0.09
N VAL A 85 -16.10 6.22 0.94
CA VAL A 85 -17.44 5.77 0.59
C VAL A 85 -18.15 6.88 -0.18
N ARG A 86 -18.58 6.58 -1.40
CA ARG A 86 -19.48 7.45 -2.14
C ARG A 86 -20.92 7.09 -1.78
N PRO A 87 -21.71 8.04 -1.29
CA PRO A 87 -23.11 7.77 -0.96
C PRO A 87 -23.91 7.37 -2.19
N ALA A 88 -24.93 6.57 -2.00
CA ALA A 88 -25.89 6.24 -3.04
C ALA A 88 -26.55 7.51 -3.58
N ARG A 89 -26.69 7.59 -4.89
CA ARG A 89 -27.42 8.68 -5.54
C ARG A 89 -28.77 8.15 -6.03
N PRO A 90 -29.88 8.83 -5.68
CA PRO A 90 -31.19 8.45 -6.20
C PRO A 90 -31.26 8.69 -7.71
N ALA A 91 -32.15 7.97 -8.38
CA ALA A 91 -32.42 8.23 -9.78
C ALA A 91 -32.98 9.65 -9.98
N ARG A 92 -32.50 10.35 -10.98
CA ARG A 92 -33.00 11.68 -11.37
C ARG A 92 -33.54 11.59 -12.78
N LYS A 93 -34.75 12.12 -12.95
CA LYS A 93 -35.40 12.26 -14.25
C LYS A 93 -35.33 13.72 -14.71
N ASN A 94 -35.34 13.92 -16.02
CA ASN A 94 -35.37 15.26 -16.62
C ASN A 94 -34.19 16.16 -16.21
N VAL A 95 -32.99 15.61 -16.19
CA VAL A 95 -31.78 16.39 -15.95
C VAL A 95 -31.26 16.94 -17.27
N PRO A 96 -30.94 18.24 -17.36
CA PRO A 96 -30.38 18.80 -18.59
C PRO A 96 -29.04 18.12 -18.94
N ASN A 97 -28.90 17.71 -20.20
CA ASN A 97 -27.66 17.08 -20.69
C ASN A 97 -26.59 18.17 -20.90
N PRO A 98 -25.44 18.09 -20.21
CA PRO A 98 -24.38 19.07 -20.34
C PRO A 98 -23.69 19.05 -21.73
N PHE A 99 -23.82 17.95 -22.47
CA PHE A 99 -23.19 17.77 -23.78
C PHE A 99 -24.11 18.18 -24.93
N LYS A 100 -25.42 18.19 -24.70
CA LYS A 100 -26.41 18.60 -25.69
C LYS A 100 -27.43 19.55 -25.05
N PRO A 101 -27.32 20.86 -25.28
CA PRO A 101 -28.28 21.82 -24.73
C PRO A 101 -29.68 21.58 -25.33
N GLY A 102 -30.67 21.49 -24.46
CA GLY A 102 -32.05 21.27 -24.84
C GLY A 102 -32.53 19.81 -24.78
N GLU A 103 -31.64 18.85 -24.57
CA GLU A 103 -32.03 17.44 -24.32
C GLU A 103 -32.07 17.15 -22.83
N LEU A 104 -33.09 16.42 -22.42
CA LEU A 104 -33.21 15.91 -21.03
C LEU A 104 -32.76 14.47 -21.03
N MET A 105 -32.00 14.08 -19.98
CA MET A 105 -31.55 12.71 -19.79
C MET A 105 -31.97 12.19 -18.41
N ASP A 106 -32.22 10.90 -18.36
CA ASP A 106 -32.50 10.21 -17.11
C ASP A 106 -31.20 9.65 -16.54
N ILE A 107 -30.93 9.95 -15.28
CA ILE A 107 -29.79 9.41 -14.56
C ILE A 107 -30.26 8.23 -13.72
N PRO A 108 -29.76 7.01 -13.98
CA PRO A 108 -30.14 5.84 -13.21
C PRO A 108 -29.63 5.93 -11.76
N LYS A 109 -30.33 5.27 -10.86
CA LYS A 109 -29.91 5.12 -9.46
C LYS A 109 -28.53 4.46 -9.39
N LYS A 110 -27.63 5.08 -8.66
CA LYS A 110 -26.29 4.50 -8.37
C LYS A 110 -26.24 4.04 -6.93
N PRO A 111 -25.87 2.77 -6.69
CA PRO A 111 -25.67 2.29 -5.32
C PRO A 111 -24.46 2.93 -4.66
N ALA A 112 -24.39 2.90 -3.34
CA ALA A 112 -23.21 3.33 -2.61
C ALA A 112 -21.99 2.48 -3.01
N THR A 113 -20.89 3.13 -3.34
CA THR A 113 -19.63 2.47 -3.73
C THR A 113 -18.48 2.95 -2.88
N THR A 114 -17.57 2.05 -2.57
CA THR A 114 -16.33 2.38 -1.86
C THR A 114 -15.21 2.53 -2.89
N ARG A 115 -14.49 3.64 -2.87
CA ARG A 115 -13.31 3.86 -3.68
C ARG A 115 -12.06 3.92 -2.83
N VAL A 116 -11.03 3.29 -3.31
CA VAL A 116 -9.70 3.36 -2.70
C VAL A 116 -8.91 4.47 -3.36
N LYS A 117 -8.38 5.39 -2.54
CA LYS A 117 -7.49 6.46 -2.99
C LYS A 117 -6.11 6.25 -2.40
N VAL A 118 -5.09 6.40 -3.21
CA VAL A 118 -3.69 6.35 -2.80
C VAL A 118 -3.12 7.77 -2.88
N LEU A 119 -2.61 8.26 -1.75
CA LEU A 119 -2.01 9.58 -1.64
C LEU A 119 -0.51 9.43 -1.40
N PRO A 120 0.36 10.00 -2.24
CA PRO A 120 1.79 9.98 -2.00
C PRO A 120 2.15 10.87 -0.82
N LEU A 121 3.06 10.42 0.01
CA LEU A 121 3.63 11.21 1.10
C LEU A 121 4.86 12.00 0.61
N LYS A 122 5.28 12.96 1.42
CA LYS A 122 6.38 13.87 1.09
C LYS A 122 7.63 13.14 0.62
N LYS A 123 8.05 12.09 1.33
CA LYS A 123 9.25 11.32 1.00
C LYS A 123 9.18 10.69 -0.39
N LEU A 124 8.02 10.16 -0.77
CA LEU A 124 7.82 9.61 -2.11
C LEU A 124 7.86 10.69 -3.19
N LYS A 125 7.32 11.87 -2.90
CA LYS A 125 7.40 13.04 -3.81
C LYS A 125 8.83 13.53 -3.97
N ASP A 126 9.60 13.56 -2.91
CA ASP A 126 11.01 13.97 -2.91
C ASP A 126 11.89 13.06 -3.77
N PHE A 127 11.53 11.78 -3.90
CA PHE A 127 12.25 10.85 -4.79
C PHE A 127 12.05 11.16 -6.28
N ALA A 128 10.97 11.82 -6.64
CA ALA A 128 10.63 12.13 -8.03
C ALA A 128 11.17 13.48 -8.51
N VAL A 129 11.84 14.21 -7.64
CA VAL A 129 12.44 15.53 -7.95
C VAL A 129 13.84 15.38 -8.52
#